data_8dd99e7c89dcb54cb94d0f874f9ccd28
#
_entry.id   8dd99e7c89dcb54cb94d0f874f9ccd28
#
_cell.length_a   1.000
_cell.length_b   1.000
_cell.length_c   1.000
_cell.angle_alpha   90.00
_cell.angle_beta   90.00
_cell.angle_gamma   90.00
#
_symmetry.space_group_name_H-M   'P 1'
#
loop_
_entity.id
_entity.type
_entity.pdbx_description
1 polymer ?
#
loop_
_entity_poly.entity_id
_entity_poly.type
_entity_poly.pdbx_seq_one_letter_code
_entity_poly.pdbx_strand_id
1 'polypeptide(L)'
;MLYSQQFPEVGNTVYDVSSSSAPRSTPDPRVPSEPQIRQSLLFSKRDGVWASVMSGIGESYLGAFAIFLKATNPQIAMLAAVPQWLGASFQFVSVWLLHRLKNRKALILTGVFGQALSWLFVLAIPFVFTEGPVWWLIGAVTVYFMAGHFASPAWNSLMGDLVDSNRRGRYFGRRNRAMSVAAFAALCVGGVILHRAEQMGRVALGFAVLFLVALLARFASAYYVSRMAEPPYTAAAEDRFSLWQFLRDGRRTNFGRFVAYIAFIHFAVQVSGPFIAPYLLRDLHFTYLEFMFATAATVVAQFLILPGWGRFCDRFGNKQVLTLTGLLLPVIPLLWLCTTNFYLILVIQMFAGVSWSGFSLAMGNFIFDTVTPPKRAQCVAVYNTANAVGTVLGASLGGLLIPWLPHVVRLGALHVPLVSNIQILFLLSAALRLAVSLRFLPLIREVRPVSPFLARELTVKFLIIGRETSARVFGSIGRVVTVLVLVFVGQRRD
;
A
#
# COMPACT_ATOMS: atom_id res chain seq x y z
N MET A 1 7.54 -44.37 -47.19
CA MET A 1 7.24 -45.49 -46.25
C MET A 1 6.58 -44.85 -45.06
N LEU A 2 5.26 -44.67 -45.09
CA LEU A 2 4.18 -45.50 -44.57
C LEU A 2 4.37 -45.91 -43.10
N TYR A 3 3.67 -45.22 -42.19
CA TYR A 3 2.98 -45.83 -41.07
C TYR A 3 1.71 -45.02 -40.74
N SER A 4 0.58 -45.54 -41.26
CA SER A 4 -0.77 -45.23 -40.85
C SER A 4 -1.06 -45.99 -39.56
N GLN A 5 -1.44 -45.32 -38.47
CA GLN A 5 -2.13 -45.99 -37.35
C GLN A 5 -3.57 -45.56 -37.34
N GLN A 6 -4.44 -46.55 -37.53
CA GLN A 6 -5.89 -46.55 -37.45
C GLN A 6 -6.34 -46.22 -36.03
N PHE A 7 -7.31 -45.30 -35.93
CA PHE A 7 -8.10 -45.11 -34.70
C PHE A 7 -9.28 -46.13 -34.75
N PRO A 8 -9.58 -46.80 -33.62
CA PRO A 8 -10.77 -47.64 -33.57
C PRO A 8 -12.04 -46.78 -33.47
N GLU A 9 -13.04 -47.12 -34.27
CA GLU A 9 -14.39 -46.58 -34.22
C GLU A 9 -14.99 -46.80 -32.82
N VAL A 10 -15.38 -45.71 -32.15
CA VAL A 10 -16.18 -45.74 -30.92
C VAL A 10 -17.64 -45.84 -31.33
N GLY A 11 -18.25 -47.01 -31.06
CA GLY A 11 -19.63 -47.28 -31.34
C GLY A 11 -20.59 -46.27 -30.70
N ASN A 12 -21.57 -45.84 -31.48
CA ASN A 12 -22.75 -45.08 -31.09
C ASN A 12 -23.59 -45.87 -30.08
N THR A 13 -23.35 -45.74 -28.79
CA THR A 13 -24.33 -46.09 -27.78
C THR A 13 -25.18 -44.87 -27.50
N VAL A 14 -26.37 -44.86 -28.06
CA VAL A 14 -27.46 -43.94 -27.72
C VAL A 14 -27.79 -44.19 -26.23
N TYR A 15 -27.33 -43.34 -25.34
CA TYR A 15 -27.85 -43.32 -23.98
C TYR A 15 -29.21 -42.63 -23.98
N ASP A 16 -30.22 -43.44 -23.76
CA ASP A 16 -31.59 -43.03 -23.51
C ASP A 16 -31.63 -42.13 -22.27
N VAL A 17 -31.81 -40.82 -22.48
CA VAL A 17 -31.97 -39.81 -21.41
C VAL A 17 -33.42 -39.85 -20.97
N SER A 18 -33.85 -40.95 -20.39
CA SER A 18 -35.10 -41.01 -19.63
C SER A 18 -34.83 -40.54 -18.20
N SER A 19 -35.19 -39.28 -17.92
CA SER A 19 -35.70 -38.74 -16.66
C SER A 19 -35.34 -39.50 -15.39
N SER A 20 -34.13 -39.28 -14.84
CA SER A 20 -33.93 -39.35 -13.40
C SER A 20 -34.02 -37.92 -12.85
N SER A 21 -35.20 -37.53 -12.39
CA SER A 21 -35.42 -36.39 -11.53
C SER A 21 -34.73 -36.69 -10.21
N ALA A 22 -33.42 -36.43 -10.14
CA ALA A 22 -32.73 -36.33 -8.84
C ALA A 22 -33.49 -35.29 -8.03
N PRO A 23 -33.84 -35.55 -6.75
CA PRO A 23 -34.52 -34.59 -5.92
C PRO A 23 -33.66 -33.36 -5.85
N ARG A 24 -34.19 -32.17 -6.19
CA ARG A 24 -33.55 -30.88 -5.98
C ARG A 24 -33.24 -30.84 -4.49
N SER A 25 -31.97 -31.05 -4.12
CA SER A 25 -31.52 -30.87 -2.75
C SER A 25 -31.95 -29.49 -2.32
N THR A 26 -32.73 -29.40 -1.24
CA THR A 26 -33.11 -28.12 -0.63
C THR A 26 -31.83 -27.32 -0.45
N PRO A 27 -31.79 -26.06 -0.92
CA PRO A 27 -30.58 -25.24 -0.79
C PRO A 27 -30.17 -25.20 0.68
N ASP A 28 -28.92 -25.50 0.98
CA ASP A 28 -28.41 -25.39 2.36
C ASP A 28 -28.69 -23.95 2.85
N PRO A 29 -29.50 -23.78 3.92
CA PRO A 29 -29.89 -22.47 4.42
C PRO A 29 -28.69 -21.60 4.86
N ARG A 30 -27.50 -22.17 4.94
CA ARG A 30 -26.26 -21.49 5.26
C ARG A 30 -25.59 -20.86 4.03
N VAL A 31 -25.96 -21.24 2.80
CA VAL A 31 -25.41 -20.65 1.59
C VAL A 31 -26.19 -19.38 1.27
N PRO A 32 -25.53 -18.21 1.25
CA PRO A 32 -26.19 -16.95 0.96
C PRO A 32 -26.83 -16.95 -0.43
N SER A 33 -28.05 -16.44 -0.52
CA SER A 33 -28.72 -16.25 -1.82
C SER A 33 -28.03 -15.16 -2.66
N GLU A 34 -28.24 -15.19 -3.98
CA GLU A 34 -27.68 -14.17 -4.87
C GLU A 34 -27.97 -12.71 -4.44
N PRO A 35 -29.18 -12.35 -4.02
CA PRO A 35 -29.46 -11.01 -3.49
C PRO A 35 -28.63 -10.66 -2.24
N GLN A 36 -28.43 -11.63 -1.31
CA GLN A 36 -27.61 -11.46 -0.13
C GLN A 36 -26.13 -11.27 -0.47
N ILE A 37 -25.60 -12.00 -1.46
CA ILE A 37 -24.25 -11.83 -1.97
C ILE A 37 -24.09 -10.42 -2.58
N ARG A 38 -25.02 -9.98 -3.43
CA ARG A 38 -24.98 -8.64 -4.04
C ARG A 38 -25.02 -7.55 -2.98
N GLN A 39 -25.85 -7.69 -1.94
CA GLN A 39 -25.93 -6.76 -0.83
C GLN A 39 -24.62 -6.75 -0.01
N SER A 40 -24.02 -7.91 0.25
CA SER A 40 -22.73 -8.05 0.93
C SER A 40 -21.60 -7.37 0.18
N LEU A 41 -21.57 -7.44 -1.15
CA LEU A 41 -20.61 -6.75 -1.99
C LEU A 41 -20.76 -5.21 -1.92
N LEU A 42 -21.99 -4.70 -1.80
CA LEU A 42 -22.23 -3.27 -1.56
C LEU A 42 -21.75 -2.86 -0.17
N PHE A 43 -22.00 -3.67 0.85
CA PHE A 43 -21.48 -3.42 2.21
C PHE A 43 -19.96 -3.46 2.25
N SER A 44 -19.31 -4.42 1.58
CA SER A 44 -17.86 -4.46 1.48
C SER A 44 -17.26 -3.23 0.77
N LYS A 45 -17.96 -2.66 -0.22
CA LYS A 45 -17.54 -1.39 -0.83
C LYS A 45 -17.63 -0.23 0.17
N ARG A 46 -18.72 -0.14 0.93
CA ARG A 46 -18.92 0.90 1.96
C ARG A 46 -17.92 0.76 3.10
N ASP A 47 -17.70 -0.48 3.58
CA ASP A 47 -16.64 -0.81 4.54
C ASP A 47 -15.28 -0.28 4.07
N GLY A 48 -14.89 -0.61 2.83
CA GLY A 48 -13.63 -0.15 2.26
C GLY A 48 -13.51 1.37 2.18
N VAL A 49 -14.59 2.08 1.85
CA VAL A 49 -14.61 3.56 1.83
C VAL A 49 -14.36 4.12 3.23
N TRP A 50 -15.08 3.64 4.26
CA TRP A 50 -14.91 4.13 5.63
C TRP A 50 -13.55 3.75 6.22
N ALA A 51 -13.05 2.54 5.94
CA ALA A 51 -11.68 2.15 6.30
C ALA A 51 -10.63 3.07 5.64
N SER A 52 -10.88 3.52 4.41
CA SER A 52 -9.99 4.44 3.70
C SER A 52 -10.09 5.89 4.19
N VAL A 53 -11.26 6.32 4.65
CA VAL A 53 -11.38 7.60 5.38
C VAL A 53 -10.54 7.56 6.66
N MET A 54 -10.62 6.49 7.44
CA MET A 54 -9.80 6.30 8.63
C MET A 54 -8.30 6.36 8.29
N SER A 55 -7.85 5.66 7.25
CA SER A 55 -6.44 5.65 6.86
C SER A 55 -5.98 7.03 6.35
N GLY A 56 -6.80 7.72 5.55
CA GLY A 56 -6.48 9.05 5.00
C GLY A 56 -6.37 10.13 6.07
N ILE A 57 -7.27 10.14 7.07
CA ILE A 57 -7.29 11.18 8.10
C ILE A 57 -6.49 10.78 9.36
N GLY A 58 -6.30 9.49 9.63
CA GLY A 58 -5.58 8.99 10.80
C GLY A 58 -4.14 8.58 10.47
N GLU A 59 -3.95 7.47 9.73
CA GLU A 59 -2.63 6.90 9.46
C GLU A 59 -1.69 7.88 8.78
N SER A 60 -2.18 8.66 7.81
CA SER A 60 -1.36 9.62 7.04
C SER A 60 -0.75 10.71 7.93
N TYR A 61 -1.32 10.96 9.09
CA TYR A 61 -0.87 11.98 10.03
C TYR A 61 -0.14 11.44 11.26
N LEU A 62 0.05 10.12 11.39
CA LEU A 62 0.78 9.52 12.53
C LEU A 62 2.22 10.04 12.62
N GLY A 63 2.90 10.19 11.48
CA GLY A 63 4.25 10.78 11.44
C GLY A 63 4.26 12.24 11.91
N ALA A 64 3.30 13.04 11.44
CA ALA A 64 3.14 14.43 11.88
C ALA A 64 2.79 14.52 13.38
N PHE A 65 1.95 13.62 13.87
CA PHE A 65 1.61 13.55 15.29
C PHE A 65 2.80 13.14 16.15
N ALA A 66 3.65 12.22 15.69
CA ALA A 66 4.89 11.88 16.39
C ALA A 66 5.83 13.09 16.51
N ILE A 67 5.93 13.91 15.46
CA ILE A 67 6.70 15.18 15.50
C ILE A 67 6.08 16.16 16.48
N PHE A 68 4.76 16.32 16.48
CA PHE A 68 4.05 17.16 17.47
C PHE A 68 4.34 16.72 18.91
N LEU A 69 4.42 15.41 19.16
CA LEU A 69 4.81 14.84 20.46
C LEU A 69 6.32 14.90 20.74
N LYS A 70 7.10 15.59 19.90
CA LYS A 70 8.56 15.74 20.01
C LYS A 70 9.33 14.43 19.94
N ALA A 71 8.89 13.49 19.09
CA ALA A 71 9.55 12.22 18.89
C ALA A 71 11.00 12.39 18.41
N THR A 72 11.90 11.63 19.01
CA THR A 72 13.29 11.51 18.55
C THR A 72 13.39 10.65 17.30
N ASN A 73 14.49 10.77 16.54
CA ASN A 73 14.67 9.97 15.33
C ASN A 73 14.64 8.44 15.57
N PRO A 74 15.26 7.89 16.64
CA PRO A 74 15.10 6.48 16.99
C PRO A 74 13.64 6.08 17.26
N GLN A 75 12.87 6.92 17.95
CA GLN A 75 11.45 6.66 18.22
C GLN A 75 10.61 6.66 16.93
N ILE A 76 10.92 7.53 15.96
CA ILE A 76 10.29 7.54 14.64
C ILE A 76 10.60 6.25 13.86
N ALA A 77 11.86 5.80 13.92
CA ALA A 77 12.25 4.51 13.35
C ALA A 77 11.47 3.34 13.98
N MET A 78 11.36 3.34 15.31
CA MET A 78 10.59 2.32 16.04
C MET A 78 9.10 2.38 15.71
N LEU A 79 8.51 3.58 15.56
CA LEU A 79 7.12 3.77 15.14
C LEU A 79 6.87 3.21 13.74
N ALA A 80 7.84 3.24 12.84
CA ALA A 80 7.74 2.65 11.51
C ALA A 80 7.99 1.13 11.51
N ALA A 81 8.91 0.63 12.34
CA ALA A 81 9.37 -0.76 12.31
C ALA A 81 8.53 -1.69 13.18
N VAL A 82 8.34 -1.36 14.47
CA VAL A 82 7.74 -2.26 15.46
C VAL A 82 6.28 -2.63 15.12
N PRO A 83 5.40 -1.68 14.75
CA PRO A 83 4.02 -2.00 14.39
C PRO A 83 3.91 -2.93 13.19
N GLN A 84 4.75 -2.75 12.18
CA GLN A 84 4.75 -3.58 10.97
C GLN A 84 5.22 -5.01 11.26
N TRP A 85 6.26 -5.14 12.06
CA TRP A 85 6.81 -6.45 12.41
C TRP A 85 5.84 -7.28 13.26
N LEU A 86 5.35 -6.69 14.36
CA LEU A 86 4.39 -7.37 15.24
C LEU A 86 3.06 -7.60 14.54
N GLY A 87 2.60 -6.65 13.71
CA GLY A 87 1.42 -6.81 12.88
C GLY A 87 1.52 -8.00 11.93
N ALA A 88 2.61 -8.07 11.15
CA ALA A 88 2.84 -9.17 10.23
C ALA A 88 2.90 -10.53 10.94
N SER A 89 3.51 -10.58 12.13
CA SER A 89 3.55 -11.80 12.95
C SER A 89 2.17 -12.20 13.46
N PHE A 90 1.31 -11.24 13.76
CA PHE A 90 -0.03 -11.50 14.31
C PHE A 90 -1.02 -12.08 13.29
N GLN A 91 -0.72 -12.01 11.99
CA GLN A 91 -1.48 -12.72 10.95
C GLN A 91 -1.51 -14.23 11.17
N PHE A 92 -0.42 -14.83 11.64
CA PHE A 92 -0.35 -16.27 11.89
C PHE A 92 -1.31 -16.71 12.99
N VAL A 93 -1.49 -15.88 14.03
CA VAL A 93 -2.49 -16.11 15.09
C VAL A 93 -3.90 -16.11 14.49
N SER A 94 -4.21 -15.19 13.58
CA SER A 94 -5.50 -15.13 12.91
C SER A 94 -5.77 -16.38 12.08
N VAL A 95 -4.80 -16.84 11.29
CA VAL A 95 -4.93 -18.06 10.48
C VAL A 95 -5.19 -19.27 11.36
N TRP A 96 -4.39 -19.45 12.43
CA TRP A 96 -4.58 -20.54 13.37
C TRP A 96 -5.97 -20.52 14.03
N LEU A 97 -6.44 -19.35 14.45
CA LEU A 97 -7.73 -19.19 15.08
C LEU A 97 -8.89 -19.39 14.08
N LEU A 98 -8.71 -19.00 12.81
CA LEU A 98 -9.67 -19.24 11.75
C LEU A 98 -9.94 -20.73 11.51
N HIS A 99 -8.90 -21.55 11.53
CA HIS A 99 -9.05 -23.01 11.39
C HIS A 99 -9.82 -23.62 12.57
N ARG A 100 -9.66 -23.06 13.78
CA ARG A 100 -10.35 -23.55 14.97
C ARG A 100 -11.79 -23.07 15.07
N LEU A 101 -12.04 -21.78 14.92
CA LEU A 101 -13.35 -21.16 15.14
C LEU A 101 -14.28 -21.26 13.92
N LYS A 102 -13.72 -21.33 12.71
CA LYS A 102 -14.45 -21.37 11.42
C LYS A 102 -15.45 -20.20 11.27
N ASN A 103 -15.28 -19.10 11.99
CA ASN A 103 -16.12 -17.91 11.98
C ASN A 103 -15.26 -16.72 11.53
N ARG A 104 -15.26 -16.45 10.22
CA ARG A 104 -14.46 -15.36 9.61
C ARG A 104 -14.91 -13.99 10.07
N LYS A 105 -16.22 -13.81 10.14
CA LYS A 105 -16.84 -12.51 10.48
C LYS A 105 -16.48 -12.08 11.89
N ALA A 106 -16.49 -12.99 12.86
CA ALA A 106 -16.07 -12.70 14.23
C ALA A 106 -14.61 -12.23 14.28
N LEU A 107 -13.70 -12.94 13.58
CA LEU A 107 -12.28 -12.56 13.53
C LEU A 107 -12.08 -11.19 12.88
N ILE A 108 -12.79 -10.90 11.77
CA ILE A 108 -12.72 -9.60 11.10
C ILE A 108 -13.19 -8.50 12.06
N LEU A 109 -14.34 -8.69 12.70
CA LEU A 109 -14.91 -7.69 13.62
C LEU A 109 -14.01 -7.47 14.83
N THR A 110 -13.44 -8.52 15.43
CA THR A 110 -12.45 -8.38 16.52
C THR A 110 -11.28 -7.49 16.10
N GLY A 111 -10.70 -7.72 14.92
CA GLY A 111 -9.61 -6.88 14.43
C GLY A 111 -10.07 -5.44 14.12
N VAL A 112 -11.23 -5.26 13.50
CA VAL A 112 -11.77 -3.93 13.19
C VAL A 112 -12.10 -3.12 14.44
N PHE A 113 -12.70 -3.74 15.48
CA PHE A 113 -12.93 -3.10 16.77
C PHE A 113 -11.60 -2.79 17.49
N GLY A 114 -10.62 -3.70 17.43
CA GLY A 114 -9.29 -3.43 17.98
C GLY A 114 -8.63 -2.21 17.35
N GLN A 115 -8.75 -2.05 16.03
CA GLN A 115 -8.26 -0.84 15.35
C GLN A 115 -9.05 0.42 15.76
N ALA A 116 -10.37 0.33 15.89
CA ALA A 116 -11.18 1.46 16.33
C ALA A 116 -10.78 1.91 17.73
N LEU A 117 -10.67 0.99 18.67
CA LEU A 117 -10.28 1.29 20.06
C LEU A 117 -8.87 1.87 20.15
N SER A 118 -7.95 1.44 19.28
CA SER A 118 -6.60 2.03 19.21
C SER A 118 -6.63 3.52 18.90
N TRP A 119 -7.54 3.99 18.04
CA TRP A 119 -7.71 5.42 17.76
C TRP A 119 -8.20 6.21 18.96
N LEU A 120 -9.06 5.64 19.79
CA LEU A 120 -9.48 6.26 21.05
C LEU A 120 -8.27 6.48 21.97
N PHE A 121 -7.38 5.48 22.02
CA PHE A 121 -6.18 5.59 22.84
C PHE A 121 -5.22 6.64 22.27
N VAL A 122 -4.98 6.64 20.94
CA VAL A 122 -4.12 7.64 20.26
C VAL A 122 -4.64 9.06 20.49
N LEU A 123 -5.98 9.26 20.41
CA LEU A 123 -6.63 10.53 20.68
C LEU A 123 -6.35 11.05 22.10
N ALA A 124 -6.33 10.16 23.09
CA ALA A 124 -6.14 10.52 24.49
C ALA A 124 -4.70 10.89 24.84
N ILE A 125 -3.71 10.46 24.04
CA ILE A 125 -2.28 10.61 24.38
C ILE A 125 -1.89 12.04 24.79
N PRO A 126 -2.17 13.10 24.03
CA PRO A 126 -1.67 14.43 24.35
C PRO A 126 -2.34 15.05 25.60
N PHE A 127 -3.43 14.47 26.09
CA PHE A 127 -4.19 14.99 27.23
C PHE A 127 -3.96 14.21 28.52
N VAL A 128 -3.62 12.91 28.41
CA VAL A 128 -3.53 12.01 29.56
C VAL A 128 -2.07 11.67 29.91
N PHE A 129 -1.22 11.51 28.87
CA PHE A 129 0.16 11.05 29.08
C PHE A 129 1.15 12.19 28.92
N THR A 130 1.54 12.81 30.03
CA THR A 130 2.53 13.90 30.05
C THR A 130 3.96 13.38 29.94
N GLU A 131 4.22 12.18 30.45
CA GLU A 131 5.55 11.57 30.42
C GLU A 131 5.63 10.49 29.32
N GLY A 132 6.64 10.63 28.46
CA GLY A 132 6.92 9.67 27.40
C GLY A 132 5.80 9.41 26.39
N PRO A 133 5.04 10.43 25.92
CA PRO A 133 3.85 10.24 25.09
C PRO A 133 4.13 9.47 23.79
N VAL A 134 5.36 9.53 23.28
CA VAL A 134 5.76 8.81 22.06
C VAL A 134 5.79 7.30 22.26
N TRP A 135 6.14 6.80 23.45
CA TRP A 135 6.13 5.37 23.73
C TRP A 135 4.70 4.81 23.76
N TRP A 136 3.78 5.59 24.30
CA TRP A 136 2.36 5.26 24.24
C TRP A 136 1.82 5.27 22.82
N LEU A 137 2.29 6.20 21.98
CA LEU A 137 1.96 6.22 20.56
C LEU A 137 2.47 4.96 19.85
N ILE A 138 3.73 4.58 20.06
CA ILE A 138 4.31 3.36 19.47
C ILE A 138 3.48 2.13 19.89
N GLY A 139 3.12 2.03 21.17
CA GLY A 139 2.27 0.95 21.67
C GLY A 139 0.89 0.91 21.02
N ALA A 140 0.19 2.05 20.98
CA ALA A 140 -1.14 2.16 20.39
C ALA A 140 -1.14 1.84 18.88
N VAL A 141 -0.17 2.37 18.14
CA VAL A 141 -0.01 2.10 16.71
C VAL A 141 0.38 0.63 16.46
N THR A 142 1.15 0.04 17.37
CA THR A 142 1.45 -1.41 17.30
C THR A 142 0.18 -2.24 17.43
N VAL A 143 -0.68 -1.96 18.42
CA VAL A 143 -1.97 -2.63 18.58
C VAL A 143 -2.86 -2.40 17.35
N TYR A 144 -2.87 -1.18 16.81
CA TYR A 144 -3.61 -0.84 15.60
C TYR A 144 -3.21 -1.72 14.40
N PHE A 145 -1.90 -1.86 14.13
CA PHE A 145 -1.41 -2.69 13.03
C PHE A 145 -1.62 -4.19 13.31
N MET A 146 -1.40 -4.66 14.54
CA MET A 146 -1.70 -6.05 14.93
C MET A 146 -3.16 -6.39 14.67
N ALA A 147 -4.09 -5.54 15.07
CA ALA A 147 -5.53 -5.72 14.87
C ALA A 147 -5.92 -5.72 13.39
N GLY A 148 -5.32 -4.83 12.57
CA GLY A 148 -5.55 -4.79 11.12
C GLY A 148 -5.02 -6.04 10.40
N HIS A 149 -3.82 -6.46 10.72
CA HIS A 149 -3.22 -7.67 10.17
C HIS A 149 -3.95 -8.94 10.65
N PHE A 150 -4.49 -8.95 11.86
CA PHE A 150 -5.33 -10.02 12.37
C PHE A 150 -6.63 -10.18 11.57
N ALA A 151 -7.29 -9.10 11.19
CA ALA A 151 -8.52 -9.15 10.38
C ALA A 151 -8.28 -9.62 8.93
N SER A 152 -7.09 -9.34 8.37
CA SER A 152 -6.80 -9.45 6.93
C SER A 152 -6.96 -10.85 6.34
N PRO A 153 -6.45 -11.96 6.93
CA PRO A 153 -6.63 -13.30 6.38
C PRO A 153 -8.09 -13.75 6.30
N ALA A 154 -8.85 -13.50 7.37
CA ALA A 154 -10.28 -13.82 7.44
C ALA A 154 -11.07 -13.01 6.42
N TRP A 155 -10.76 -11.72 6.23
CA TRP A 155 -11.39 -10.84 5.25
C TRP A 155 -11.10 -11.32 3.82
N ASN A 156 -9.85 -11.66 3.50
CA ASN A 156 -9.46 -12.17 2.19
C ASN A 156 -10.17 -13.49 1.86
N SER A 157 -10.29 -14.39 2.85
CA SER A 157 -11.03 -15.65 2.72
C SER A 157 -12.51 -15.40 2.45
N LEU A 158 -13.16 -14.51 3.24
CA LEU A 158 -14.57 -14.17 3.07
C LEU A 158 -14.84 -13.55 1.69
N MET A 159 -14.00 -12.62 1.25
CA MET A 159 -14.16 -11.97 -0.05
C MET A 159 -13.84 -12.91 -1.22
N GLY A 160 -12.96 -13.89 -1.00
CA GLY A 160 -12.68 -14.95 -1.96
C GLY A 160 -13.91 -15.77 -2.32
N ASP A 161 -14.79 -16.03 -1.35
CA ASP A 161 -16.03 -16.80 -1.54
C ASP A 161 -17.20 -15.92 -2.04
N LEU A 162 -17.27 -14.66 -1.62
CA LEU A 162 -18.35 -13.75 -2.01
C LEU A 162 -18.20 -13.20 -3.43
N VAL A 163 -16.97 -13.11 -3.94
CA VAL A 163 -16.69 -12.51 -5.26
C VAL A 163 -16.43 -13.60 -6.31
N ASP A 164 -17.32 -13.69 -7.27
CA ASP A 164 -17.16 -14.58 -8.45
C ASP A 164 -15.79 -14.34 -9.11
N SER A 165 -15.07 -15.43 -9.40
CA SER A 165 -13.75 -15.42 -10.02
C SER A 165 -13.71 -14.62 -11.34
N ASN A 166 -14.74 -14.71 -12.18
CA ASN A 166 -14.85 -14.03 -13.46
C ASN A 166 -15.08 -12.52 -13.32
N ARG A 167 -15.61 -12.07 -12.18
CA ARG A 167 -15.94 -10.66 -11.92
C ARG A 167 -14.99 -10.01 -10.91
N ARG A 168 -14.05 -10.78 -10.35
CA ARG A 168 -13.14 -10.36 -9.25
C ARG A 168 -12.35 -9.11 -9.59
N GLY A 169 -11.73 -9.05 -10.75
CA GLY A 169 -10.93 -7.89 -11.18
C GLY A 169 -11.79 -6.61 -11.30
N ARG A 170 -12.99 -6.71 -11.91
CA ARG A 170 -13.91 -5.58 -12.05
C ARG A 170 -14.44 -5.08 -10.72
N TYR A 171 -14.74 -5.99 -9.79
CA TYR A 171 -15.23 -5.63 -8.47
C TYR A 171 -14.17 -4.93 -7.65
N PHE A 172 -12.97 -5.53 -7.49
CA PHE A 172 -11.89 -4.94 -6.71
C PHE A 172 -11.35 -3.65 -7.35
N GLY A 173 -11.32 -3.56 -8.67
CA GLY A 173 -10.96 -2.32 -9.36
C GLY A 173 -11.89 -1.15 -9.01
N ARG A 174 -13.22 -1.37 -9.02
CA ARG A 174 -14.20 -0.35 -8.60
C ARG A 174 -14.13 -0.03 -7.11
N ARG A 175 -13.95 -1.06 -6.27
CA ARG A 175 -13.80 -0.89 -4.83
C ARG A 175 -12.55 -0.08 -4.49
N ASN A 176 -11.40 -0.46 -5.02
CA ASN A 176 -10.14 0.23 -4.78
C ASN A 176 -10.16 1.68 -5.26
N ARG A 177 -10.76 1.96 -6.43
CA ARG A 177 -10.94 3.34 -6.89
C ARG A 177 -11.75 4.18 -5.90
N ALA A 178 -12.86 3.66 -5.37
CA ALA A 178 -13.66 4.38 -4.38
C ALA A 178 -12.89 4.62 -3.07
N MET A 179 -12.15 3.60 -2.61
CA MET A 179 -11.29 3.67 -1.44
C MET A 179 -10.20 4.73 -1.59
N SER A 180 -9.53 4.75 -2.72
CA SER A 180 -8.46 5.70 -2.98
C SER A 180 -8.95 7.15 -3.02
N VAL A 181 -10.12 7.40 -3.64
CA VAL A 181 -10.74 8.73 -3.63
C VAL A 181 -11.12 9.15 -2.21
N ALA A 182 -11.67 8.23 -1.41
CA ALA A 182 -12.02 8.50 -0.02
C ALA A 182 -10.79 8.80 0.85
N ALA A 183 -9.72 8.02 0.71
CA ALA A 183 -8.47 8.26 1.42
C ALA A 183 -7.85 9.62 1.07
N PHE A 184 -7.82 9.96 -0.22
CA PHE A 184 -7.32 11.25 -0.68
C PHE A 184 -8.15 12.43 -0.15
N ALA A 185 -9.47 12.36 -0.23
CA ALA A 185 -10.35 13.40 0.31
C ALA A 185 -10.16 13.56 1.83
N ALA A 186 -10.05 12.44 2.56
CA ALA A 186 -9.81 12.45 4.00
C ALA A 186 -8.44 13.03 4.37
N LEU A 187 -7.39 12.74 3.58
CA LEU A 187 -6.07 13.35 3.73
C LEU A 187 -6.16 14.89 3.58
N CYS A 188 -6.83 15.38 2.52
CA CYS A 188 -6.97 16.81 2.30
C CYS A 188 -7.77 17.50 3.42
N VAL A 189 -8.87 16.90 3.85
CA VAL A 189 -9.68 17.41 4.98
C VAL A 189 -8.84 17.46 6.26
N GLY A 190 -8.06 16.42 6.54
CA GLY A 190 -7.17 16.37 7.71
C GLY A 190 -6.14 17.50 7.72
N GLY A 191 -5.53 17.80 6.56
CA GLY A 191 -4.58 18.92 6.44
C GLY A 191 -5.21 20.28 6.71
N VAL A 192 -6.42 20.50 6.20
CA VAL A 192 -7.17 21.75 6.45
C VAL A 192 -7.52 21.88 7.94
N ILE A 193 -7.98 20.82 8.59
CA ILE A 193 -8.29 20.80 10.03
C ILE A 193 -7.04 21.15 10.85
N LEU A 194 -5.91 20.50 10.57
CA LEU A 194 -4.67 20.78 11.29
C LEU A 194 -4.15 22.20 11.05
N HIS A 195 -4.23 22.69 9.82
CA HIS A 195 -3.83 24.07 9.51
C HIS A 195 -4.68 25.09 10.28
N ARG A 196 -6.00 24.90 10.35
CA ARG A 196 -6.86 25.77 11.15
C ARG A 196 -6.54 25.67 12.66
N ALA A 197 -6.29 24.47 13.16
CA ALA A 197 -5.90 24.25 14.53
C ALA A 197 -4.54 24.91 14.86
N GLU A 198 -3.60 24.89 13.92
CA GLU A 198 -2.30 25.54 14.01
C GLU A 198 -2.45 27.05 14.09
N GLN A 199 -3.25 27.67 13.24
CA GLN A 199 -3.55 29.10 13.28
C GLN A 199 -4.21 29.56 14.58
N MET A 200 -4.98 28.67 15.23
CA MET A 200 -5.63 28.92 16.53
C MET A 200 -4.74 28.59 17.73
N GLY A 201 -3.49 28.12 17.52
CA GLY A 201 -2.62 27.65 18.61
C GLY A 201 -3.12 26.39 19.33
N ARG A 202 -4.05 25.61 18.72
CA ARG A 202 -4.73 24.47 19.32
C ARG A 202 -4.46 23.15 18.58
N VAL A 203 -3.20 22.92 18.21
CA VAL A 203 -2.79 21.76 17.38
C VAL A 203 -3.19 20.43 18.01
N ALA A 204 -3.10 20.28 19.34
CA ALA A 204 -3.52 19.06 20.05
C ALA A 204 -5.02 18.73 19.77
N LEU A 205 -5.89 19.74 19.80
CA LEU A 205 -7.31 19.57 19.47
C LEU A 205 -7.51 19.23 18.00
N GLY A 206 -6.68 19.79 17.10
CA GLY A 206 -6.68 19.41 15.69
C GLY A 206 -6.43 17.92 15.49
N PHE A 207 -5.38 17.38 16.10
CA PHE A 207 -5.11 15.93 16.07
C PHE A 207 -6.23 15.11 16.72
N ALA A 208 -6.77 15.58 17.85
CA ALA A 208 -7.90 14.91 18.50
C ALA A 208 -9.10 14.78 17.56
N VAL A 209 -9.44 15.82 16.81
CA VAL A 209 -10.53 15.78 15.81
C VAL A 209 -10.21 14.78 14.71
N LEU A 210 -8.98 14.75 14.19
CA LEU A 210 -8.58 13.77 13.17
C LEU A 210 -8.78 12.33 13.68
N PHE A 211 -8.28 12.02 14.86
CA PHE A 211 -8.34 10.67 15.41
C PHE A 211 -9.76 10.29 15.86
N LEU A 212 -10.59 11.25 16.28
CA LEU A 212 -12.01 11.03 16.51
C LEU A 212 -12.73 10.65 15.21
N VAL A 213 -12.48 11.36 14.12
CA VAL A 213 -13.05 11.02 12.81
C VAL A 213 -12.56 9.65 12.35
N ALA A 214 -11.27 9.31 12.56
CA ALA A 214 -10.73 8.00 12.25
C ALA A 214 -11.40 6.88 13.07
N LEU A 215 -11.62 7.09 14.38
CA LEU A 215 -12.37 6.21 15.25
C LEU A 215 -13.79 5.96 14.73
N LEU A 216 -14.53 7.04 14.47
CA LEU A 216 -15.92 6.95 13.99
C LEU A 216 -16.01 6.28 12.61
N ALA A 217 -15.08 6.60 11.71
CA ALA A 217 -14.98 5.97 10.40
C ALA A 217 -14.72 4.46 10.53
N ARG A 218 -13.89 4.04 11.49
CA ARG A 218 -13.62 2.62 11.71
C ARG A 218 -14.82 1.89 12.32
N PHE A 219 -15.58 2.52 13.20
CA PHE A 219 -16.84 1.97 13.67
C PHE A 219 -17.89 1.87 12.55
N ALA A 220 -17.99 2.86 11.67
CA ALA A 220 -18.86 2.77 10.50
C ALA A 220 -18.44 1.60 9.58
N SER A 221 -17.13 1.39 9.37
CA SER A 221 -16.59 0.21 8.68
C SER A 221 -17.03 -1.09 9.37
N ALA A 222 -16.90 -1.20 10.71
CA ALA A 222 -17.33 -2.36 11.48
C ALA A 222 -18.83 -2.67 11.29
N TYR A 223 -19.66 -1.64 11.28
CA TYR A 223 -21.10 -1.77 11.03
C TYR A 223 -21.38 -2.41 9.66
N TYR A 224 -20.70 -1.97 8.59
CA TYR A 224 -20.91 -2.57 7.28
C TYR A 224 -20.36 -4.00 7.18
N VAL A 225 -19.24 -4.31 7.82
CA VAL A 225 -18.71 -5.68 7.92
C VAL A 225 -19.71 -6.58 8.64
N SER A 226 -20.34 -6.12 9.74
CA SER A 226 -21.30 -6.91 10.49
C SER A 226 -22.55 -7.27 9.69
N ARG A 227 -22.90 -6.49 8.67
CA ARG A 227 -24.03 -6.71 7.77
C ARG A 227 -23.75 -7.63 6.58
N MET A 228 -22.49 -8.01 6.36
CA MET A 228 -22.14 -8.93 5.27
C MET A 228 -22.59 -10.36 5.60
N ALA A 229 -23.07 -11.08 4.60
CA ALA A 229 -23.34 -12.51 4.73
C ALA A 229 -22.03 -13.30 4.82
N GLU A 230 -22.02 -14.39 5.55
CA GLU A 230 -20.89 -15.28 5.71
C GLU A 230 -21.24 -16.66 5.12
N PRO A 231 -20.71 -17.02 3.95
CA PRO A 231 -20.80 -18.38 3.41
C PRO A 231 -20.13 -19.39 4.36
N PRO A 232 -20.56 -20.67 4.37
CA PRO A 232 -19.90 -21.72 5.14
C PRO A 232 -18.40 -21.76 4.84
N TYR A 233 -17.58 -21.80 5.87
CA TYR A 233 -16.12 -21.91 5.70
C TYR A 233 -15.73 -23.35 5.36
N THR A 234 -15.29 -23.56 4.14
CA THR A 234 -14.65 -24.80 3.71
C THR A 234 -13.14 -24.61 3.74
N ALA A 235 -12.47 -25.28 4.67
CA ALA A 235 -11.01 -25.28 4.68
C ALA A 235 -10.53 -25.95 3.38
N ALA A 236 -9.86 -25.20 2.50
CA ALA A 236 -9.13 -25.80 1.40
C ALA A 236 -8.05 -26.72 2.00
N ALA A 237 -7.90 -27.93 1.43
CA ALA A 237 -6.81 -28.82 1.81
C ALA A 237 -5.49 -28.04 1.59
N GLU A 238 -4.84 -27.65 2.68
CA GLU A 238 -3.58 -26.91 2.60
C GLU A 238 -2.48 -27.86 2.12
N ASP A 239 -1.97 -27.60 0.93
CA ASP A 239 -0.59 -27.95 0.61
C ASP A 239 0.30 -27.26 1.64
N ARG A 240 0.90 -28.04 2.53
CA ARG A 240 1.77 -27.56 3.62
C ARG A 240 2.93 -26.77 3.02
N PHE A 241 2.77 -25.45 2.92
CA PHE A 241 3.83 -24.59 2.46
C PHE A 241 4.87 -24.41 3.57
N SER A 242 6.10 -24.77 3.28
CA SER A 242 7.23 -24.51 4.15
C SER A 242 8.02 -23.32 3.64
N LEU A 243 8.03 -22.21 4.42
CA LEU A 243 8.90 -21.06 4.17
C LEU A 243 10.37 -21.46 4.03
N TRP A 244 10.79 -22.45 4.83
CA TRP A 244 12.16 -22.98 4.80
C TRP A 244 12.48 -23.68 3.48
N GLN A 245 11.55 -24.48 2.97
CA GLN A 245 11.70 -25.15 1.68
C GLN A 245 11.75 -24.11 0.53
N PHE A 246 10.92 -23.06 0.59
CA PHE A 246 10.99 -21.96 -0.37
C PHE A 246 12.32 -21.23 -0.30
N LEU A 247 12.83 -20.91 0.89
CA LEU A 247 14.13 -20.24 1.05
C LEU A 247 15.30 -21.08 0.55
N ARG A 248 15.21 -22.41 0.67
CA ARG A 248 16.25 -23.33 0.19
C ARG A 248 16.22 -23.52 -1.31
N ASP A 249 15.06 -23.82 -1.88
CA ASP A 249 14.90 -24.26 -3.26
C ASP A 249 14.45 -23.11 -4.19
N GLY A 250 13.74 -22.14 -3.63
CA GLY A 250 13.17 -21.00 -4.37
C GLY A 250 14.16 -19.93 -4.82
N ARG A 251 15.33 -19.80 -4.14
CA ARG A 251 16.30 -18.71 -4.43
C ARG A 251 16.77 -18.66 -5.87
N ARG A 252 16.83 -19.80 -6.57
CA ARG A 252 17.29 -19.90 -7.96
C ARG A 252 16.17 -19.67 -8.98
N THR A 253 14.92 -19.64 -8.53
CA THR A 253 13.76 -19.38 -9.41
C THR A 253 13.65 -17.91 -9.76
N ASN A 254 12.93 -17.60 -10.85
CA ASN A 254 12.64 -16.22 -11.23
C ASN A 254 11.84 -15.48 -10.16
N PHE A 255 10.86 -16.17 -9.55
CA PHE A 255 10.07 -15.64 -8.44
C PHE A 255 10.93 -15.37 -7.19
N GLY A 256 11.84 -16.27 -6.83
CA GLY A 256 12.73 -16.07 -5.68
C GLY A 256 13.68 -14.87 -5.87
N ARG A 257 14.20 -14.66 -7.07
CA ARG A 257 15.01 -13.46 -7.41
C ARG A 257 14.19 -12.18 -7.30
N PHE A 258 12.94 -12.21 -7.74
CA PHE A 258 12.00 -11.12 -7.60
C PHE A 258 11.70 -10.80 -6.12
N VAL A 259 11.40 -11.80 -5.29
CA VAL A 259 11.16 -11.63 -3.85
C VAL A 259 12.39 -11.05 -3.15
N ALA A 260 13.59 -11.54 -3.47
CA ALA A 260 14.83 -10.96 -2.94
C ALA A 260 15.00 -9.50 -3.34
N TYR A 261 14.74 -9.16 -4.62
CA TYR A 261 14.75 -7.76 -5.06
C TYR A 261 13.80 -6.90 -4.24
N ILE A 262 12.56 -7.36 -4.02
CA ILE A 262 11.56 -6.62 -3.25
C ILE A 262 12.00 -6.41 -1.80
N ALA A 263 12.54 -7.43 -1.14
CA ALA A 263 13.03 -7.31 0.23
C ALA A 263 14.15 -6.25 0.34
N PHE A 264 15.13 -6.32 -0.56
CA PHE A 264 16.27 -5.39 -0.53
C PHE A 264 15.90 -3.97 -0.98
N ILE A 265 14.99 -3.80 -1.97
CA ILE A 265 14.58 -2.46 -2.38
C ILE A 265 13.75 -1.78 -1.29
N HIS A 266 12.84 -2.49 -0.60
CA HIS A 266 12.10 -1.94 0.53
C HIS A 266 13.02 -1.65 1.71
N PHE A 267 14.00 -2.50 1.99
CA PHE A 267 15.07 -2.17 2.94
C PHE A 267 15.73 -0.84 2.61
N ALA A 268 16.22 -0.68 1.37
CA ALA A 268 16.90 0.54 0.93
C ALA A 268 15.99 1.78 0.99
N VAL A 269 14.71 1.62 0.65
CA VAL A 269 13.71 2.70 0.72
C VAL A 269 13.47 3.13 2.16
N GLN A 270 13.32 2.18 3.06
CA GLN A 270 12.94 2.44 4.44
C GLN A 270 14.09 2.97 5.32
N VAL A 271 15.35 2.91 4.84
CA VAL A 271 16.47 3.61 5.49
C VAL A 271 16.18 5.11 5.62
N SER A 272 15.53 5.73 4.65
CA SER A 272 15.17 7.15 4.67
C SER A 272 13.68 7.44 4.79
N GLY A 273 12.82 6.48 4.42
CA GLY A 273 11.37 6.66 4.31
C GLY A 273 10.68 7.25 5.55
N PRO A 274 10.90 6.71 6.76
CA PRO A 274 10.27 7.21 7.99
C PRO A 274 10.64 8.66 8.33
N PHE A 275 11.76 9.15 7.80
CA PHE A 275 12.33 10.45 8.16
C PHE A 275 11.89 11.58 7.23
N ILE A 276 11.02 11.31 6.23
CA ILE A 276 10.47 12.35 5.35
C ILE A 276 9.59 13.33 6.14
N ALA A 277 8.72 12.85 7.02
CA ALA A 277 7.86 13.72 7.83
C ALA A 277 8.69 14.59 8.82
N PRO A 278 9.66 14.04 9.59
CA PRO A 278 10.58 14.87 10.37
C PRO A 278 11.33 15.91 9.55
N TYR A 279 11.84 15.53 8.39
CA TYR A 279 12.57 16.45 7.52
C TYR A 279 11.69 17.63 7.09
N LEU A 280 10.44 17.36 6.65
CA LEU A 280 9.51 18.42 6.23
C LEU A 280 9.06 19.31 7.40
N LEU A 281 8.54 18.70 8.47
CA LEU A 281 7.86 19.43 9.54
C LEU A 281 8.84 20.02 10.58
N ARG A 282 9.94 19.31 10.91
CA ARG A 282 10.88 19.73 11.93
C ARG A 282 12.07 20.51 11.37
N ASP A 283 12.67 19.97 10.28
CA ASP A 283 13.93 20.51 9.77
C ASP A 283 13.71 21.62 8.72
N LEU A 284 12.66 21.50 7.87
CA LEU A 284 12.25 22.54 6.91
C LEU A 284 11.16 23.48 7.45
N HIS A 285 10.61 23.21 8.64
CA HIS A 285 9.55 24.02 9.28
C HIS A 285 8.31 24.21 8.41
N PHE A 286 7.93 23.19 7.63
CA PHE A 286 6.70 23.22 6.85
C PHE A 286 5.48 23.25 7.75
N THR A 287 4.49 24.04 7.39
CA THR A 287 3.15 24.00 7.99
C THR A 287 2.47 22.66 7.70
N TYR A 288 1.47 22.30 8.49
CA TYR A 288 0.68 21.08 8.22
C TYR A 288 -0.04 21.12 6.87
N LEU A 289 -0.35 22.32 6.38
CA LEU A 289 -0.94 22.48 5.04
C LEU A 289 0.06 22.16 3.93
N GLU A 290 1.29 22.65 4.04
CA GLU A 290 2.36 22.35 3.08
C GLU A 290 2.73 20.86 3.10
N PHE A 291 2.78 20.25 4.28
CA PHE A 291 2.97 18.80 4.44
C PHE A 291 1.85 18.01 3.75
N MET A 292 0.60 18.43 3.92
CA MET A 292 -0.55 17.83 3.24
C MET A 292 -0.42 17.96 1.72
N PHE A 293 -0.08 19.15 1.19
CA PHE A 293 0.11 19.34 -0.25
C PHE A 293 1.24 18.47 -0.80
N ALA A 294 2.37 18.36 -0.11
CA ALA A 294 3.47 17.50 -0.50
C ALA A 294 3.03 16.02 -0.58
N THR A 295 2.31 15.53 0.42
CA THR A 295 1.77 14.16 0.43
C THR A 295 0.72 13.96 -0.67
N ALA A 296 -0.21 14.91 -0.81
CA ALA A 296 -1.27 14.89 -1.82
C ALA A 296 -0.73 14.90 -3.25
N ALA A 297 0.35 15.64 -3.52
CA ALA A 297 0.99 15.70 -4.84
C ALA A 297 1.45 14.30 -5.31
N THR A 298 2.02 13.49 -4.41
CA THR A 298 2.38 12.10 -4.70
C THR A 298 1.16 11.27 -5.11
N VAL A 299 0.08 11.36 -4.34
CA VAL A 299 -1.16 10.58 -4.57
C VAL A 299 -1.82 10.99 -5.88
N VAL A 300 -1.92 12.30 -6.15
CA VAL A 300 -2.46 12.82 -7.41
C VAL A 300 -1.68 12.31 -8.61
N ALA A 301 -0.35 12.42 -8.56
CA ALA A 301 0.51 11.94 -9.64
C ALA A 301 0.35 10.44 -9.90
N GLN A 302 0.21 9.63 -8.83
CA GLN A 302 -0.06 8.19 -8.94
C GLN A 302 -1.36 7.93 -9.72
N PHE A 303 -2.46 8.60 -9.37
CA PHE A 303 -3.74 8.41 -10.05
C PHE A 303 -3.70 8.79 -11.52
N LEU A 304 -3.04 9.88 -11.83
CA LEU A 304 -2.98 10.42 -13.18
C LEU A 304 -2.24 9.49 -14.14
N ILE A 305 -1.12 8.93 -13.69
CA ILE A 305 -0.23 8.16 -14.55
C ILE A 305 -0.53 6.65 -14.57
N LEU A 306 -1.25 6.13 -13.56
CA LEU A 306 -1.49 4.69 -13.40
C LEU A 306 -2.09 4.00 -14.64
N PRO A 307 -3.08 4.60 -15.37
CA PRO A 307 -3.56 4.01 -16.62
C PRO A 307 -2.50 3.96 -17.73
N GLY A 308 -1.56 4.90 -17.71
CA GLY A 308 -0.41 4.92 -18.63
C GLY A 308 0.53 3.75 -18.35
N TRP A 309 0.87 3.51 -17.09
CA TRP A 309 1.67 2.36 -16.68
C TRP A 309 0.99 1.03 -17.00
N GLY A 310 -0.34 0.93 -16.83
CA GLY A 310 -1.09 -0.26 -17.21
C GLY A 310 -0.89 -0.63 -18.69
N ARG A 311 -1.10 0.33 -19.59
CA ARG A 311 -0.88 0.15 -21.04
C ARG A 311 0.57 -0.20 -21.38
N PHE A 312 1.51 0.38 -20.63
CA PHE A 312 2.94 0.08 -20.82
C PHE A 312 3.29 -1.35 -20.35
N CYS A 313 2.75 -1.80 -19.21
CA CYS A 313 2.88 -3.18 -18.74
C CYS A 313 2.29 -4.19 -19.73
N ASP A 314 1.13 -3.88 -20.30
CA ASP A 314 0.46 -4.77 -21.26
C ASP A 314 1.27 -4.92 -22.57
N ARG A 315 1.91 -3.85 -23.00
CA ARG A 315 2.64 -3.84 -24.28
C ARG A 315 4.09 -4.35 -24.16
N PHE A 316 4.81 -3.93 -23.11
CA PHE A 316 6.26 -4.17 -23.00
C PHE A 316 6.64 -5.14 -21.87
N GLY A 317 5.64 -5.58 -21.07
CA GLY A 317 5.83 -6.50 -19.96
C GLY A 317 6.12 -5.82 -18.62
N ASN A 318 5.86 -6.56 -17.57
CA ASN A 318 5.98 -6.08 -16.20
C ASN A 318 7.45 -5.91 -15.77
N LYS A 319 8.37 -6.74 -16.29
CA LYS A 319 9.79 -6.62 -16.00
C LYS A 319 10.37 -5.30 -16.51
N GLN A 320 9.95 -4.82 -17.69
CA GLN A 320 10.46 -3.56 -18.26
C GLN A 320 10.03 -2.35 -17.42
N VAL A 321 8.74 -2.32 -17.00
CA VAL A 321 8.25 -1.29 -16.08
C VAL A 321 8.99 -1.34 -14.75
N LEU A 322 9.18 -2.54 -14.18
CA LEU A 322 9.92 -2.74 -12.93
C LEU A 322 11.37 -2.24 -13.04
N THR A 323 12.01 -2.49 -14.19
CA THR A 323 13.38 -2.03 -14.46
C THR A 323 13.45 -0.52 -14.55
N LEU A 324 12.57 0.09 -15.36
CA LEU A 324 12.54 1.54 -15.54
C LEU A 324 12.27 2.25 -14.21
N THR A 325 11.19 1.87 -13.52
CA THR A 325 10.81 2.49 -12.26
C THR A 325 11.81 2.20 -11.15
N GLY A 326 12.36 0.97 -11.08
CA GLY A 326 13.41 0.60 -10.13
C GLY A 326 14.69 1.43 -10.28
N LEU A 327 15.00 1.90 -11.49
CA LEU A 327 16.11 2.83 -11.75
C LEU A 327 15.73 4.30 -11.48
N LEU A 328 14.45 4.66 -11.49
CA LEU A 328 13.98 6.00 -11.11
C LEU A 328 13.91 6.16 -9.59
N LEU A 329 13.64 5.09 -8.81
CA LEU A 329 13.54 5.17 -7.35
C LEU A 329 14.79 5.74 -6.64
N PRO A 330 16.05 5.47 -7.07
CA PRO A 330 17.24 6.10 -6.51
C PRO A 330 17.32 7.61 -6.70
N VAL A 331 16.73 8.11 -7.80
CA VAL A 331 16.76 9.55 -8.14
C VAL A 331 15.96 10.37 -7.16
N ILE A 332 14.86 9.82 -6.61
CA ILE A 332 13.97 10.53 -5.69
C ILE A 332 14.73 11.10 -4.48
N PRO A 333 15.44 10.29 -3.66
CA PRO A 333 16.16 10.83 -2.52
C PRO A 333 17.34 11.73 -2.90
N LEU A 334 17.92 11.60 -4.11
CA LEU A 334 18.93 12.56 -4.59
C LEU A 334 18.31 13.93 -4.87
N LEU A 335 17.10 14.00 -5.43
CA LEU A 335 16.42 15.27 -5.66
C LEU A 335 16.10 16.00 -4.36
N TRP A 336 15.87 15.27 -3.26
CA TRP A 336 15.69 15.87 -1.93
C TRP A 336 16.93 16.57 -1.38
N LEU A 337 18.12 16.29 -1.90
CA LEU A 337 19.36 16.98 -1.55
C LEU A 337 19.49 18.34 -2.26
N CYS A 338 18.79 18.51 -3.39
CA CYS A 338 18.99 19.64 -4.29
C CYS A 338 18.15 20.88 -3.91
N THR A 339 17.15 20.73 -3.01
CA THR A 339 16.23 21.84 -2.75
C THR A 339 15.54 21.74 -1.40
N THR A 340 15.26 22.91 -0.82
CA THR A 340 14.38 23.10 0.34
C THR A 340 13.13 23.90 -0.04
N ASN A 341 13.02 24.30 -1.33
CA ASN A 341 11.90 25.09 -1.81
C ASN A 341 10.63 24.25 -1.90
N PHE A 342 9.55 24.72 -1.31
CA PHE A 342 8.25 24.04 -1.27
C PHE A 342 7.74 23.62 -2.65
N TYR A 343 7.77 24.52 -3.63
CA TYR A 343 7.24 24.24 -4.98
C TYR A 343 8.06 23.17 -5.71
N LEU A 344 9.39 23.18 -5.55
CA LEU A 344 10.24 22.15 -6.12
C LEU A 344 10.04 20.81 -5.40
N ILE A 345 9.79 20.81 -4.11
CA ILE A 345 9.41 19.61 -3.35
C ILE A 345 8.10 19.02 -3.86
N LEU A 346 7.10 19.85 -4.21
CA LEU A 346 5.88 19.34 -4.86
C LEU A 346 6.19 18.62 -6.18
N VAL A 347 7.08 19.16 -7.00
CA VAL A 347 7.50 18.52 -8.25
C VAL A 347 8.21 17.18 -7.98
N ILE A 348 9.10 17.14 -6.99
CA ILE A 348 9.78 15.91 -6.56
C ILE A 348 8.77 14.87 -6.07
N GLN A 349 7.77 15.27 -5.31
CA GLN A 349 6.71 14.39 -4.83
C GLN A 349 5.82 13.87 -5.98
N MET A 350 5.53 14.70 -6.98
CA MET A 350 4.85 14.24 -8.21
C MET A 350 5.72 13.21 -8.96
N PHE A 351 7.01 13.47 -9.12
CA PHE A 351 7.94 12.51 -9.73
C PHE A 351 8.01 11.19 -8.94
N ALA A 352 8.03 11.27 -7.61
CA ALA A 352 7.94 10.11 -6.74
C ALA A 352 6.64 9.32 -6.98
N GLY A 353 5.49 10.02 -7.07
CA GLY A 353 4.19 9.42 -7.37
C GLY A 353 4.16 8.68 -8.70
N VAL A 354 4.73 9.27 -9.74
CA VAL A 354 4.88 8.63 -11.07
C VAL A 354 5.70 7.35 -10.97
N SER A 355 6.85 7.41 -10.31
CA SER A 355 7.78 6.27 -10.19
C SER A 355 7.17 5.13 -9.36
N TRP A 356 6.60 5.46 -8.20
CA TRP A 356 5.99 4.47 -7.29
C TRP A 356 4.75 3.79 -7.87
N SER A 357 3.93 4.51 -8.66
CA SER A 357 2.72 3.91 -9.25
C SER A 357 3.08 2.82 -10.26
N GLY A 358 4.07 3.05 -11.12
CA GLY A 358 4.55 2.05 -12.07
C GLY A 358 5.23 0.87 -11.37
N PHE A 359 6.07 1.16 -10.37
CA PHE A 359 6.75 0.15 -9.57
C PHE A 359 5.75 -0.79 -8.87
N SER A 360 4.78 -0.23 -8.16
CA SER A 360 3.75 -1.00 -7.44
C SER A 360 2.86 -1.81 -8.37
N LEU A 361 2.47 -1.24 -9.52
CA LEU A 361 1.68 -1.96 -10.52
C LEU A 361 2.46 -3.15 -11.10
N ALA A 362 3.71 -2.91 -11.51
CA ALA A 362 4.55 -3.96 -12.08
C ALA A 362 4.85 -5.07 -11.06
N MET A 363 5.10 -4.72 -9.80
CA MET A 363 5.27 -5.70 -8.71
C MET A 363 4.05 -6.60 -8.56
N GLY A 364 2.85 -5.99 -8.46
CA GLY A 364 1.61 -6.74 -8.30
C GLY A 364 1.36 -7.70 -9.46
N ASN A 365 1.49 -7.20 -10.68
CA ASN A 365 1.28 -8.00 -11.90
C ASN A 365 2.32 -9.13 -12.02
N PHE A 366 3.59 -8.87 -11.70
CA PHE A 366 4.67 -9.86 -11.84
C PHE A 366 4.43 -11.11 -10.98
N ILE A 367 3.83 -10.96 -9.79
CA ILE A 367 3.43 -12.10 -8.96
C ILE A 367 2.45 -13.00 -9.70
N PHE A 368 1.44 -12.39 -10.36
CA PHE A 368 0.41 -13.14 -11.08
C PHE A 368 0.95 -13.82 -12.34
N ASP A 369 1.95 -13.22 -12.99
CA ASP A 369 2.57 -13.77 -14.20
C ASP A 369 3.53 -14.93 -13.89
N THR A 370 4.19 -14.88 -12.73
CA THR A 370 5.28 -15.82 -12.39
C THR A 370 4.78 -17.06 -11.67
N VAL A 371 3.58 -17.02 -11.07
CA VAL A 371 3.09 -18.05 -10.15
C VAL A 371 1.77 -18.65 -10.63
N THR A 372 1.70 -20.00 -10.67
CA THR A 372 0.48 -20.73 -11.00
C THR A 372 -0.64 -20.50 -9.97
N PRO A 373 -1.92 -20.51 -10.38
CA PRO A 373 -3.04 -20.21 -9.52
C PRO A 373 -3.05 -20.93 -8.15
N PRO A 374 -2.76 -22.25 -8.06
CA PRO A 374 -2.78 -22.97 -6.78
C PRO A 374 -1.75 -22.45 -5.77
N LYS A 375 -0.56 -22.04 -6.22
CA LYS A 375 0.55 -21.57 -5.36
C LYS A 375 0.51 -20.07 -5.08
N ARG A 376 -0.42 -19.33 -5.68
CA ARG A 376 -0.44 -17.87 -5.66
C ARG A 376 -0.58 -17.29 -4.25
N ALA A 377 -1.47 -17.85 -3.42
CA ALA A 377 -1.68 -17.37 -2.06
C ALA A 377 -0.39 -17.50 -1.20
N GLN A 378 0.30 -18.63 -1.33
CA GLN A 378 1.56 -18.89 -0.62
C GLN A 378 2.67 -17.92 -1.06
N CYS A 379 2.79 -17.68 -2.36
CA CYS A 379 3.79 -16.78 -2.91
C CYS A 379 3.52 -15.31 -2.52
N VAL A 380 2.25 -14.89 -2.45
CA VAL A 380 1.89 -13.57 -1.90
C VAL A 380 2.27 -13.45 -0.43
N ALA A 381 2.07 -14.50 0.37
CA ALA A 381 2.49 -14.50 1.77
C ALA A 381 4.01 -14.35 1.92
N VAL A 382 4.81 -15.07 1.12
CA VAL A 382 6.28 -14.92 1.09
C VAL A 382 6.69 -13.52 0.69
N TYR A 383 6.07 -12.98 -0.35
CA TYR A 383 6.31 -11.61 -0.81
C TYR A 383 6.01 -10.59 0.30
N ASN A 384 4.87 -10.69 0.97
CA ASN A 384 4.50 -9.78 2.06
C ASN A 384 5.46 -9.87 3.25
N THR A 385 5.87 -11.09 3.61
CA THR A 385 6.85 -11.32 4.68
C THR A 385 8.22 -10.70 4.32
N ALA A 386 8.69 -10.93 3.10
CA ALA A 386 9.95 -10.36 2.61
C ALA A 386 9.93 -8.82 2.62
N ASN A 387 8.81 -8.23 2.17
CA ASN A 387 8.59 -6.79 2.22
C ASN A 387 8.61 -6.27 3.67
N ALA A 388 7.90 -6.92 4.59
CA ALA A 388 7.87 -6.53 6.01
C ALA A 388 9.26 -6.59 6.65
N VAL A 389 10.02 -7.65 6.41
CA VAL A 389 11.39 -7.79 6.90
C VAL A 389 12.29 -6.68 6.36
N GLY A 390 12.23 -6.42 5.04
CA GLY A 390 12.98 -5.31 4.43
C GLY A 390 12.63 -3.96 5.06
N THR A 391 11.34 -3.68 5.24
CA THR A 391 10.83 -2.45 5.86
C THR A 391 11.37 -2.27 7.28
N VAL A 392 11.28 -3.30 8.11
CA VAL A 392 11.74 -3.26 9.51
C VAL A 392 13.23 -3.01 9.60
N LEU A 393 14.02 -3.80 8.87
CA LEU A 393 15.49 -3.68 8.90
C LEU A 393 15.95 -2.32 8.36
N GLY A 394 15.32 -1.80 7.30
CA GLY A 394 15.64 -0.50 6.73
C GLY A 394 15.34 0.65 7.68
N ALA A 395 14.14 0.68 8.26
CA ALA A 395 13.74 1.71 9.22
C ALA A 395 14.61 1.69 10.49
N SER A 396 14.91 0.49 11.00
CA SER A 396 15.79 0.32 12.15
C SER A 396 17.22 0.81 11.86
N LEU A 397 17.78 0.45 10.71
CA LEU A 397 19.12 0.94 10.30
C LEU A 397 19.14 2.47 10.19
N GLY A 398 18.14 3.07 9.54
CA GLY A 398 18.05 4.53 9.44
C GLY A 398 18.00 5.21 10.81
N GLY A 399 17.17 4.69 11.72
CA GLY A 399 17.06 5.22 13.09
C GLY A 399 18.31 5.09 13.92
N LEU A 400 19.03 3.99 13.77
CA LEU A 400 20.30 3.74 14.46
C LEU A 400 21.45 4.62 13.93
N LEU A 401 21.43 4.92 12.63
CA LEU A 401 22.51 5.71 12.00
C LEU A 401 22.38 7.21 12.30
N ILE A 402 21.17 7.78 12.32
CA ILE A 402 20.97 9.24 12.43
C ILE A 402 21.75 9.90 13.55
N PRO A 403 21.81 9.38 14.80
CA PRO A 403 22.55 10.02 15.88
C PRO A 403 24.05 10.18 15.62
N TRP A 404 24.60 9.34 14.74
CA TRP A 404 26.03 9.30 14.40
C TRP A 404 26.37 10.12 13.15
N LEU A 405 25.36 10.61 12.42
CA LEU A 405 25.58 11.34 11.17
C LEU A 405 25.95 12.82 11.46
N PRO A 406 26.98 13.35 10.78
CA PRO A 406 27.42 14.73 10.98
C PRO A 406 26.42 15.74 10.37
N HIS A 407 26.39 16.95 10.91
CA HIS A 407 25.65 18.09 10.35
C HIS A 407 26.44 18.86 9.27
N VAL A 408 27.72 18.58 9.13
CA VAL A 408 28.61 19.19 8.13
C VAL A 408 29.43 18.11 7.46
N VAL A 409 29.32 18.00 6.15
CA VAL A 409 30.15 17.08 5.37
C VAL A 409 31.40 17.84 4.90
N ARG A 410 32.57 17.32 5.28
CA ARG A 410 33.88 17.82 4.86
C ARG A 410 34.38 16.99 3.70
N LEU A 411 34.48 17.59 2.52
CA LEU A 411 35.07 16.99 1.32
C LEU A 411 36.39 17.74 1.01
N GLY A 412 37.48 17.33 1.68
CA GLY A 412 38.74 18.05 1.61
C GLY A 412 38.64 19.48 2.16
N ALA A 413 38.93 20.48 1.35
CA ALA A 413 38.77 21.90 1.72
C ALA A 413 37.33 22.41 1.64
N LEU A 414 36.42 21.63 1.04
CA LEU A 414 35.00 22.02 0.88
C LEU A 414 34.20 21.61 2.12
N HIS A 415 33.58 22.61 2.78
CA HIS A 415 32.64 22.38 3.88
C HIS A 415 31.23 22.57 3.34
N VAL A 416 30.46 21.47 3.21
CA VAL A 416 29.08 21.51 2.76
C VAL A 416 28.19 21.46 3.99
N PRO A 417 27.59 22.62 4.42
CA PRO A 417 26.62 22.61 5.49
C PRO A 417 25.36 21.89 5.05
N LEU A 418 24.89 20.94 5.85
CA LEU A 418 23.65 20.24 5.61
C LEU A 418 22.53 20.94 6.38
N VAL A 419 21.35 21.04 5.76
CA VAL A 419 20.13 21.52 6.44
C VAL A 419 19.72 20.56 7.55
N SER A 420 19.96 19.26 7.32
CA SER A 420 19.68 18.19 8.28
C SER A 420 20.59 17.00 8.03
N ASN A 421 20.97 16.29 9.09
CA ASN A 421 21.69 15.01 9.00
C ASN A 421 20.87 13.92 8.29
N ILE A 422 19.53 14.06 8.18
CA ILE A 422 18.64 13.20 7.42
C ILE A 422 19.03 13.19 5.92
N GLN A 423 19.62 14.27 5.41
CA GLN A 423 20.08 14.32 4.02
C GLN A 423 21.13 13.25 3.71
N ILE A 424 21.97 12.87 4.68
CA ILE A 424 22.92 11.76 4.50
C ILE A 424 22.19 10.42 4.37
N LEU A 425 21.07 10.22 5.08
CA LEU A 425 20.23 9.03 4.88
C LEU A 425 19.59 9.01 3.49
N PHE A 426 19.24 10.18 2.94
CA PHE A 426 18.74 10.24 1.55
C PHE A 426 19.82 9.77 0.57
N LEU A 427 21.06 10.22 0.76
CA LEU A 427 22.19 9.79 -0.09
C LEU A 427 22.47 8.28 0.07
N LEU A 428 22.52 7.78 1.30
CA LEU A 428 22.71 6.36 1.58
C LEU A 428 21.57 5.51 0.98
N SER A 429 20.32 5.93 1.16
CA SER A 429 19.16 5.26 0.57
C SER A 429 19.21 5.26 -0.95
N ALA A 430 19.63 6.37 -1.58
CA ALA A 430 19.82 6.43 -3.03
C ALA A 430 20.86 5.42 -3.51
N ALA A 431 22.03 5.39 -2.87
CA ALA A 431 23.11 4.46 -3.20
C ALA A 431 22.67 3.00 -3.04
N LEU A 432 22.00 2.67 -1.93
CA LEU A 432 21.47 1.33 -1.69
C LEU A 432 20.40 0.93 -2.71
N ARG A 433 19.43 1.82 -3.05
CA ARG A 433 18.42 1.57 -4.09
C ARG A 433 19.06 1.32 -5.44
N LEU A 434 20.07 2.11 -5.80
CA LEU A 434 20.80 1.95 -7.07
C LEU A 434 21.54 0.62 -7.09
N ALA A 435 22.32 0.30 -6.05
CA ALA A 435 23.06 -0.95 -5.94
C ALA A 435 22.14 -2.19 -6.02
N VAL A 436 21.02 -2.15 -5.30
CA VAL A 436 20.00 -3.23 -5.34
C VAL A 436 19.39 -3.34 -6.74
N SER A 437 19.02 -2.24 -7.38
CA SER A 437 18.43 -2.26 -8.71
C SER A 437 19.41 -2.80 -9.74
N LEU A 438 20.66 -2.33 -9.76
CA LEU A 438 21.70 -2.81 -10.67
C LEU A 438 22.04 -4.29 -10.45
N ARG A 439 22.00 -4.77 -9.20
CA ARG A 439 22.34 -6.16 -8.84
C ARG A 439 21.25 -7.15 -9.18
N PHE A 440 19.98 -6.81 -8.95
CA PHE A 440 18.88 -7.78 -9.01
C PHE A 440 18.03 -7.68 -10.28
N LEU A 441 17.80 -6.48 -10.85
CA LEU A 441 16.95 -6.33 -12.03
C LEU A 441 17.44 -7.12 -13.25
N PRO A 442 18.75 -7.25 -13.54
CA PRO A 442 19.23 -8.09 -14.64
C PRO A 442 18.95 -9.59 -14.43
N LEU A 443 18.80 -10.03 -13.18
CA LEU A 443 18.56 -11.44 -12.84
C LEU A 443 17.11 -11.87 -13.01
N ILE A 444 16.17 -10.89 -13.06
CA ILE A 444 14.75 -11.13 -13.22
C ILE A 444 14.46 -11.24 -14.73
N ARG A 445 13.66 -12.23 -15.11
CA ARG A 445 13.27 -12.48 -16.51
C ARG A 445 11.78 -12.20 -16.71
N GLU A 446 11.44 -11.62 -17.86
CA GLU A 446 10.04 -11.50 -18.30
C GLU A 446 9.45 -12.89 -18.54
N VAL A 447 8.20 -13.07 -18.11
CA VAL A 447 7.50 -14.37 -18.21
C VAL A 447 6.55 -14.38 -19.38
N ARG A 448 5.99 -13.24 -19.73
CA ARG A 448 5.02 -13.11 -20.84
C ARG A 448 5.74 -12.90 -22.18
N PRO A 449 5.20 -13.44 -23.30
CA PRO A 449 5.63 -13.05 -24.62
C PRO A 449 5.25 -11.57 -24.85
N VAL A 450 6.21 -10.69 -25.00
CA VAL A 450 6.02 -9.26 -25.16
C VAL A 450 6.83 -8.72 -26.33
N SER A 451 6.41 -7.58 -26.87
CA SER A 451 7.16 -6.92 -27.95
C SER A 451 8.55 -6.51 -27.46
N PRO A 452 9.60 -6.71 -28.29
CA PRO A 452 10.94 -6.26 -27.90
C PRO A 452 10.96 -4.74 -27.69
N PHE A 453 11.57 -4.34 -26.59
CA PHE A 453 11.65 -2.95 -26.18
C PHE A 453 12.86 -2.28 -26.83
N LEU A 454 12.64 -1.26 -27.67
CA LEU A 454 13.68 -0.36 -28.14
C LEU A 454 13.69 0.91 -27.29
N ALA A 455 14.82 1.20 -26.64
CA ALA A 455 15.01 2.38 -25.78
C ALA A 455 14.65 3.72 -26.50
N ARG A 456 14.80 3.77 -27.82
CA ARG A 456 14.45 4.93 -28.66
C ARG A 456 12.94 5.23 -28.68
N GLU A 457 12.07 4.25 -28.41
CA GLU A 457 10.63 4.43 -28.38
C GLU A 457 10.13 5.05 -27.04
N LEU A 458 10.93 5.00 -25.98
CA LEU A 458 10.59 5.55 -24.67
C LEU A 458 10.31 7.04 -24.74
N THR A 459 11.25 7.81 -25.31
CA THR A 459 11.19 9.28 -25.30
C THR A 459 10.01 9.80 -26.12
N VAL A 460 9.75 9.19 -27.28
CA VAL A 460 8.68 9.62 -28.17
C VAL A 460 7.29 9.23 -27.63
N LYS A 461 7.15 8.01 -27.09
CA LYS A 461 5.83 7.50 -26.64
C LYS A 461 5.45 7.96 -25.23
N PHE A 462 6.41 8.19 -24.35
CA PHE A 462 6.12 8.81 -23.05
C PHE A 462 5.57 10.23 -23.23
N LEU A 463 6.10 10.97 -24.19
CA LEU A 463 5.60 12.29 -24.58
C LEU A 463 4.20 12.22 -25.25
N ILE A 464 3.94 11.20 -26.08
CA ILE A 464 2.63 11.02 -26.74
C ILE A 464 1.57 10.54 -25.73
N ILE A 465 1.90 9.57 -24.87
CA ILE A 465 1.00 9.08 -23.82
C ILE A 465 0.72 10.21 -22.79
N GLY A 466 1.74 11.00 -22.46
CA GLY A 466 1.59 12.18 -21.62
C GLY A 466 0.64 13.21 -22.26
N ARG A 467 0.72 13.43 -23.56
CA ARG A 467 -0.10 14.39 -24.31
C ARG A 467 -1.57 13.94 -24.45
N GLU A 468 -1.83 12.67 -24.71
CA GLU A 468 -3.19 12.12 -24.80
C GLU A 468 -3.87 11.98 -23.43
N THR A 469 -3.10 11.66 -22.39
CA THR A 469 -3.61 11.56 -21.03
C THR A 469 -3.82 12.94 -20.43
N SER A 470 -2.92 13.90 -20.67
CA SER A 470 -3.06 15.28 -20.23
C SER A 470 -4.28 15.95 -20.84
N ALA A 471 -4.58 15.78 -22.13
CA ALA A 471 -5.74 16.39 -22.76
C ALA A 471 -7.09 15.95 -22.15
N ARG A 472 -7.22 14.69 -21.71
CA ARG A 472 -8.44 14.18 -21.05
C ARG A 472 -8.51 14.45 -19.55
N VAL A 473 -7.36 14.56 -18.90
CA VAL A 473 -7.24 14.70 -17.44
C VAL A 473 -7.19 16.17 -17.04
N PHE A 474 -6.50 17.03 -17.79
CA PHE A 474 -6.52 18.49 -17.56
C PHE A 474 -7.92 19.07 -17.65
N GLY A 475 -8.80 18.54 -18.52
CA GLY A 475 -10.21 18.94 -18.56
C GLY A 475 -11.01 18.62 -17.29
N SER A 476 -10.62 17.59 -16.54
CA SER A 476 -11.30 17.20 -15.30
C SER A 476 -10.64 17.79 -14.05
N ILE A 477 -9.31 17.92 -14.06
CA ILE A 477 -8.54 18.50 -12.95
C ILE A 477 -8.57 20.02 -12.98
N GLY A 478 -8.58 20.63 -14.16
CA GLY A 478 -8.77 22.07 -14.27
C GLY A 478 -10.02 22.54 -13.51
N ARG A 479 -11.10 21.76 -13.55
CA ARG A 479 -12.32 22.04 -12.78
C ARG A 479 -12.14 21.84 -11.26
N VAL A 480 -11.44 20.80 -10.83
CA VAL A 480 -11.22 20.53 -9.39
C VAL A 480 -10.19 21.50 -8.81
N VAL A 481 -9.10 21.78 -9.52
CA VAL A 481 -8.09 22.76 -9.12
C VAL A 481 -8.66 24.18 -9.15
N THR A 482 -9.48 24.52 -10.16
CA THR A 482 -10.17 25.84 -10.21
C THR A 482 -11.13 26.00 -9.03
N VAL A 483 -11.87 24.98 -8.64
CA VAL A 483 -12.74 25.02 -7.46
C VAL A 483 -11.91 25.15 -6.17
N LEU A 484 -10.82 24.42 -6.04
CA LEU A 484 -9.93 24.53 -4.88
C LEU A 484 -9.23 25.90 -4.82
N VAL A 485 -8.75 26.43 -5.97
CA VAL A 485 -8.13 27.76 -6.05
C VAL A 485 -9.16 28.86 -5.79
N LEU A 486 -10.38 28.76 -6.31
CA LEU A 486 -11.44 29.78 -6.06
C LEU A 486 -11.90 29.78 -4.60
N VAL A 487 -11.92 28.62 -3.92
CA VAL A 487 -12.22 28.55 -2.47
C VAL A 487 -11.10 29.18 -1.63
N PHE A 488 -9.84 29.13 -2.07
CA PHE A 488 -8.69 29.64 -1.31
C PHE A 488 -8.25 31.05 -1.68
N VAL A 489 -8.47 31.52 -2.93
CA VAL A 489 -8.12 32.89 -3.36
C VAL A 489 -9.21 33.90 -3.01
N GLY A 490 -10.45 33.45 -2.82
CA GLY A 490 -11.56 34.31 -2.39
C GLY A 490 -11.45 34.85 -0.97
N GLN A 491 -10.52 34.36 -0.14
CA GLN A 491 -10.33 34.82 1.25
C GLN A 491 -9.15 35.79 1.47
N ARG A 492 -8.50 36.30 0.41
CA ARG A 492 -7.45 37.32 0.53
C ARG A 492 -7.90 38.73 0.09
N ARG A 493 -9.18 39.03 0.17
CA ARG A 493 -9.69 40.38 0.06
C ARG A 493 -10.71 40.59 1.17
N ASP A 494 -10.21 40.86 2.35
CA ASP A 494 -10.75 41.77 3.38
C ASP A 494 -9.70 41.93 4.48
#